data_2f4b69a6a36865899272677322603559
#
_entry.id   2f4b69a6a36865899272677322603559
#
_cell.length_a   1.000
_cell.length_b   1.000
_cell.length_c   1.000
_cell.angle_alpha   90.00
_cell.angle_beta   90.00
_cell.angle_gamma   90.00
#
_symmetry.space_group_name_H-M   'P 1'
#
loop_
_entity.id
_entity.type
_entity.pdbx_description
1 polymer ?
#
loop_
_entity_poly.entity_id
_entity_poly.type
_entity_poly.pdbx_seq_one_letter_code
_entity_poly.pdbx_strand_id
1 'polypeptide(L)'
;VIACQRLGQYIIAVDIYENAPAMQVAHEYEVISMLDGNALDMIVAKHKPDIIVPEIEAIRTERFYDYEKQGIKVVPSAKAANYTMNRKAIRELAAIEVGVKTAKYKYADSYKTLKTGVEICGMPCVVKPLMSSSGKGQSVIKTESDIEKAWNYAIECSRGDVMEVIVEEFIEFDYEITLLTLTQDNGNTLFCPPIGHRQERGDYQESWQPMKMTEASLLEAQDMADKVTKALGGSGIWGVEFFIGKNGVYFSELSPRPHDTG
;
A
#
# COMPACT_ATOMS: atom_id res chain seq x y z
N VAL A 1 -14.17 -7.52 10.72
CA VAL A 1 -15.45 -7.43 11.47
C VAL A 1 -15.54 -8.57 12.49
N ILE A 2 -15.70 -9.83 12.07
CA ILE A 2 -15.94 -10.99 12.95
C ILE A 2 -14.90 -11.11 14.08
N ALA A 3 -13.62 -10.91 13.79
CA ALA A 3 -12.56 -10.98 14.79
C ALA A 3 -12.74 -9.92 15.90
N CYS A 4 -13.10 -8.70 15.53
CA CYS A 4 -13.37 -7.62 16.50
C CYS A 4 -14.63 -7.89 17.34
N GLN A 5 -15.68 -8.45 16.71
CA GLN A 5 -16.89 -8.85 17.43
C GLN A 5 -16.62 -9.92 18.48
N ARG A 6 -15.74 -10.89 18.20
CA ARG A 6 -15.30 -11.89 19.20
C ARG A 6 -14.57 -11.27 20.38
N LEU A 7 -14.04 -10.06 20.22
CA LEU A 7 -13.43 -9.26 21.29
C LEU A 7 -14.43 -8.31 21.96
N GLY A 8 -15.72 -8.43 21.65
CA GLY A 8 -16.78 -7.61 22.23
C GLY A 8 -16.90 -6.21 21.66
N GLN A 9 -16.30 -5.94 20.50
CA GLN A 9 -16.38 -4.63 19.84
C GLN A 9 -17.70 -4.49 19.06
N TYR A 10 -18.30 -3.31 19.12
CA TYR A 10 -19.44 -2.95 18.29
C TYR A 10 -18.94 -2.42 16.96
N ILE A 11 -19.37 -3.01 15.85
CA ILE A 11 -18.82 -2.74 14.52
C ILE A 11 -19.86 -2.10 13.62
N ILE A 12 -19.48 -0.99 13.01
CA ILE A 12 -20.21 -0.29 11.97
C ILE A 12 -19.41 -0.41 10.67
N ALA A 13 -20.00 -1.04 9.66
CA ALA A 13 -19.38 -1.16 8.35
C ALA A 13 -19.80 -0.01 7.45
N VAL A 14 -18.85 0.54 6.68
CA VAL A 14 -19.12 1.61 5.72
C VAL A 14 -18.59 1.20 4.36
N ASP A 15 -19.42 1.30 3.33
CA ASP A 15 -19.03 1.01 1.95
C ASP A 15 -19.84 1.88 0.98
N ILE A 16 -19.45 1.90 -0.31
CA ILE A 16 -20.13 2.68 -1.37
C ILE A 16 -21.38 1.99 -1.91
N TYR A 17 -21.56 0.70 -1.68
CA TYR A 17 -22.70 -0.09 -2.19
C TYR A 17 -23.36 -0.92 -1.09
N GLU A 18 -24.65 -1.15 -1.25
CA GLU A 18 -25.42 -1.96 -0.33
C GLU A 18 -24.98 -3.43 -0.35
N ASN A 19 -25.15 -4.11 0.77
CA ASN A 19 -24.86 -5.54 0.93
C ASN A 19 -23.38 -5.91 0.72
N ALA A 20 -22.45 -4.97 0.94
CA ALA A 20 -21.02 -5.26 0.98
C ALA A 20 -20.72 -6.39 2.00
N PRO A 21 -19.68 -7.22 1.79
CA PRO A 21 -19.41 -8.39 2.65
C PRO A 21 -19.32 -8.06 4.14
N ALA A 22 -18.69 -6.95 4.51
CA ALA A 22 -18.60 -6.54 5.91
C ALA A 22 -19.97 -6.19 6.53
N MET A 23 -20.90 -5.63 5.74
CA MET A 23 -22.23 -5.24 6.19
C MET A 23 -23.07 -6.46 6.56
N GLN A 24 -22.83 -7.62 5.94
CA GLN A 24 -23.57 -8.87 6.21
C GLN A 24 -23.40 -9.39 7.65
N VAL A 25 -22.32 -8.96 8.31
CA VAL A 25 -21.94 -9.44 9.65
C VAL A 25 -21.71 -8.31 10.64
N ALA A 26 -21.73 -7.06 10.23
CA ALA A 26 -21.61 -5.90 11.12
C ALA A 26 -22.88 -5.72 11.98
N HIS A 27 -22.79 -4.97 13.07
CA HIS A 27 -23.96 -4.62 13.89
C HIS A 27 -24.82 -3.55 13.24
N GLU A 28 -24.15 -2.56 12.60
CA GLU A 28 -24.77 -1.54 11.78
C GLU A 28 -23.94 -1.30 10.53
N TYR A 29 -24.52 -0.61 9.56
CA TYR A 29 -23.79 -0.23 8.35
C TYR A 29 -24.29 1.10 7.78
N GLU A 30 -23.43 1.74 6.98
CA GLU A 30 -23.75 2.96 6.23
C GLU A 30 -23.28 2.79 4.77
N VAL A 31 -24.10 3.30 3.85
CA VAL A 31 -23.80 3.30 2.42
C VAL A 31 -23.52 4.73 1.98
N ILE A 32 -22.26 5.05 1.75
CA ILE A 32 -21.82 6.37 1.30
C ILE A 32 -20.61 6.25 0.37
N SER A 33 -20.36 7.28 -0.43
CA SER A 33 -19.05 7.49 -1.02
C SER A 33 -18.10 8.05 0.04
N MET A 34 -17.11 7.25 0.48
CA MET A 34 -16.09 7.72 1.42
C MET A 34 -15.10 8.71 0.80
N LEU A 35 -15.20 8.98 -0.52
CA LEU A 35 -14.55 10.10 -1.20
C LEU A 35 -15.30 11.42 -1.00
N ASP A 36 -16.55 11.40 -0.52
CA ASP A 36 -17.27 12.59 -0.06
C ASP A 36 -16.92 12.85 1.42
N GLY A 37 -16.04 13.83 1.65
CA GLY A 37 -15.60 14.19 3.00
C GLY A 37 -16.74 14.64 3.92
N ASN A 38 -17.77 15.29 3.40
CA ASN A 38 -18.90 15.74 4.20
C ASN A 38 -19.77 14.54 4.64
N ALA A 39 -20.01 13.59 3.74
CA ALA A 39 -20.74 12.37 4.08
C ALA A 39 -19.96 11.57 5.14
N LEU A 40 -18.63 11.48 5.03
CA LEU A 40 -17.79 10.82 6.00
C LEU A 40 -17.86 11.52 7.38
N ASP A 41 -17.74 12.85 7.42
CA ASP A 41 -17.87 13.66 8.64
C ASP A 41 -19.24 13.45 9.32
N MET A 42 -20.33 13.39 8.55
CA MET A 42 -21.68 13.15 9.07
C MET A 42 -21.80 11.78 9.75
N ILE A 43 -21.23 10.74 9.17
CA ILE A 43 -21.25 9.38 9.74
C ILE A 43 -20.41 9.31 11.01
N VAL A 44 -19.21 9.89 11.00
CA VAL A 44 -18.36 9.95 12.18
C VAL A 44 -19.07 10.72 13.32
N ALA A 45 -19.74 11.84 13.02
CA ALA A 45 -20.52 12.59 14.01
C ALA A 45 -21.74 11.81 14.52
N LYS A 46 -22.40 11.02 13.67
CA LYS A 46 -23.56 10.19 14.01
C LYS A 46 -23.17 9.08 14.98
N HIS A 47 -22.14 8.31 14.63
CA HIS A 47 -21.77 7.08 15.33
C HIS A 47 -20.76 7.29 16.45
N LYS A 48 -19.98 8.38 16.41
CA LYS A 48 -18.93 8.71 17.39
C LYS A 48 -18.03 7.52 17.72
N PRO A 49 -17.36 6.95 16.71
CA PRO A 49 -16.55 5.75 16.92
C PRO A 49 -15.35 6.06 17.82
N ASP A 50 -14.95 5.09 18.64
CA ASP A 50 -13.69 5.15 19.39
C ASP A 50 -12.50 4.89 18.47
N ILE A 51 -12.70 4.04 17.44
CA ILE A 51 -11.65 3.58 16.53
C ILE A 51 -12.16 3.60 15.09
N ILE A 52 -11.35 4.11 14.18
CA ILE A 52 -11.55 4.01 12.73
C ILE A 52 -10.46 3.12 12.14
N VAL A 53 -10.87 2.11 11.37
CA VAL A 53 -9.97 1.19 10.66
C VAL A 53 -10.21 1.32 9.17
N PRO A 54 -9.38 2.08 8.43
CA PRO A 54 -9.46 2.14 6.98
C PRO A 54 -9.01 0.80 6.38
N GLU A 55 -9.76 0.33 5.42
CA GLU A 55 -9.46 -0.92 4.71
C GLU A 55 -9.29 -0.65 3.21
N ILE A 56 -10.26 -0.01 2.59
CA ILE A 56 -10.25 0.34 1.18
C ILE A 56 -9.46 1.64 0.92
N GLU A 57 -8.94 1.80 -0.29
CA GLU A 57 -8.14 2.97 -0.69
C GLU A 57 -8.98 4.19 -1.09
N ALA A 58 -10.26 4.01 -1.42
CA ALA A 58 -11.14 5.09 -1.87
C ALA A 58 -11.77 5.86 -0.70
N ILE A 59 -10.95 6.52 0.12
CA ILE A 59 -11.36 7.27 1.32
C ILE A 59 -10.69 8.64 1.32
N ARG A 60 -11.37 9.65 1.87
CA ARG A 60 -10.79 10.96 2.18
C ARG A 60 -9.90 10.89 3.42
N THR A 61 -8.73 10.30 3.26
CA THR A 61 -7.78 10.01 4.36
C THR A 61 -7.26 11.26 5.07
N GLU A 62 -7.29 12.43 4.41
CA GLU A 62 -6.93 13.69 5.04
C GLU A 62 -7.86 14.07 6.21
N ARG A 63 -9.11 13.58 6.22
CA ARG A 63 -10.05 13.80 7.33
C ARG A 63 -9.62 13.11 8.61
N PHE A 64 -8.86 12.04 8.50
CA PHE A 64 -8.42 11.25 9.66
C PHE A 64 -7.53 12.05 10.61
N TYR A 65 -6.74 13.01 10.11
CA TYR A 65 -5.97 13.91 10.97
C TYR A 65 -6.87 14.75 11.90
N ASP A 66 -8.03 15.16 11.42
CA ASP A 66 -8.97 15.93 12.24
C ASP A 66 -9.74 15.03 13.21
N TYR A 67 -10.02 13.79 12.85
CA TYR A 67 -10.61 12.81 13.75
C TYR A 67 -9.64 12.41 14.87
N GLU A 68 -8.35 12.23 14.59
CA GLU A 68 -7.34 12.01 15.63
C GLU A 68 -7.24 13.19 16.61
N LYS A 69 -7.31 14.44 16.12
CA LYS A 69 -7.36 15.65 16.97
C LYS A 69 -8.60 15.68 17.88
N GLN A 70 -9.69 15.07 17.46
CA GLN A 70 -10.92 14.92 18.25
C GLN A 70 -10.87 13.76 19.24
N GLY A 71 -9.77 12.99 19.29
CA GLY A 71 -9.57 11.86 20.19
C GLY A 71 -10.02 10.51 19.64
N ILE A 72 -10.42 10.43 18.37
CA ILE A 72 -10.75 9.17 17.71
C ILE A 72 -9.45 8.48 17.30
N LYS A 73 -9.26 7.22 17.67
CA LYS A 73 -8.09 6.45 17.27
C LYS A 73 -8.23 5.98 15.82
N VAL A 74 -7.27 6.31 14.96
CA VAL A 74 -7.15 5.73 13.60
C VAL A 74 -6.10 4.64 13.62
N VAL A 75 -6.40 3.46 13.07
CA VAL A 75 -5.51 2.27 13.10
C VAL A 75 -5.19 1.85 11.67
N PRO A 76 -3.89 1.91 11.28
CA PRO A 76 -2.69 2.18 12.11
C PRO A 76 -2.52 3.63 12.53
N SER A 77 -2.70 4.62 11.66
CA SER A 77 -2.71 6.06 11.96
C SER A 77 -3.23 6.86 10.77
N ALA A 78 -3.64 8.12 10.98
CA ALA A 78 -4.02 9.03 9.89
C ALA A 78 -2.86 9.23 8.91
N LYS A 79 -1.64 9.38 9.41
CA LYS A 79 -0.43 9.49 8.59
C LYS A 79 -0.24 8.23 7.73
N ALA A 80 -0.34 7.05 8.32
CA ALA A 80 -0.19 5.79 7.62
C ALA A 80 -1.23 5.64 6.51
N ALA A 81 -2.50 5.85 6.80
CA ALA A 81 -3.57 5.79 5.82
C ALA A 81 -3.35 6.77 4.65
N ASN A 82 -2.90 8.00 4.94
CA ASN A 82 -2.65 9.01 3.92
C ASN A 82 -1.43 8.67 3.04
N TYR A 83 -0.33 8.24 3.65
CA TYR A 83 0.92 7.91 2.93
C TYR A 83 0.78 6.68 2.05
N THR A 84 0.12 5.63 2.53
CA THR A 84 -0.04 4.38 1.77
C THR A 84 -1.01 4.50 0.60
N MET A 85 -1.91 5.48 0.64
CA MET A 85 -2.76 5.85 -0.50
C MET A 85 -2.01 6.64 -1.58
N ASN A 86 -0.82 7.15 -1.27
CA ASN A 86 0.00 7.95 -2.16
C ASN A 86 1.31 7.21 -2.44
N ARG A 87 1.39 6.55 -3.60
CA ARG A 87 2.58 5.76 -4.00
C ARG A 87 3.87 6.59 -3.97
N LYS A 88 3.80 7.89 -4.25
CA LYS A 88 4.95 8.80 -4.16
C LYS A 88 5.37 9.00 -2.71
N ALA A 89 4.42 9.29 -1.83
CA ALA A 89 4.70 9.55 -0.42
C ALA A 89 5.33 8.33 0.27
N ILE A 90 4.78 7.13 0.08
CA ILE A 90 5.34 5.92 0.69
C ILE A 90 6.71 5.57 0.11
N ARG A 91 6.92 5.77 -1.20
CA ARG A 91 8.22 5.54 -1.83
C ARG A 91 9.29 6.50 -1.32
N GLU A 92 8.98 7.79 -1.19
CA GLU A 92 9.90 8.79 -0.66
C GLU A 92 10.20 8.57 0.83
N LEU A 93 9.20 8.22 1.63
CA LEU A 93 9.40 7.82 3.03
C LEU A 93 10.41 6.66 3.11
N ALA A 94 10.17 5.58 2.37
CA ALA A 94 11.02 4.39 2.42
C ALA A 94 12.44 4.67 1.91
N ALA A 95 12.56 5.27 0.74
CA ALA A 95 13.84 5.44 0.06
C ALA A 95 14.69 6.61 0.60
N ILE A 96 14.06 7.73 1.00
CA ILE A 96 14.77 8.97 1.33
C ILE A 96 14.78 9.19 2.85
N GLU A 97 13.61 9.17 3.51
CA GLU A 97 13.53 9.47 4.94
C GLU A 97 14.09 8.33 5.79
N VAL A 98 13.71 7.09 5.46
CA VAL A 98 14.14 5.89 6.20
C VAL A 98 15.43 5.31 5.64
N GLY A 99 15.68 5.45 4.33
CA GLY A 99 16.88 4.98 3.67
C GLY A 99 16.92 3.47 3.45
N VAL A 100 15.76 2.80 3.35
CA VAL A 100 15.73 1.38 3.00
C VAL A 100 15.95 1.18 1.50
N LYS A 101 16.49 0.03 1.14
CA LYS A 101 16.80 -0.28 -0.25
C LYS A 101 15.52 -0.49 -1.07
N THR A 102 15.36 0.30 -2.11
CA THR A 102 14.26 0.22 -3.09
C THR A 102 14.83 0.12 -4.50
N ALA A 103 14.00 -0.20 -5.49
CA ALA A 103 14.35 0.02 -6.89
C ALA A 103 14.73 1.49 -7.12
N LYS A 104 15.69 1.79 -8.01
CA LYS A 104 15.90 3.16 -8.48
C LYS A 104 14.64 3.65 -9.15
N TYR A 105 14.31 4.93 -8.98
CA TYR A 105 13.09 5.46 -9.56
C TYR A 105 13.22 6.92 -9.98
N LYS A 106 12.30 7.33 -10.88
CA LYS A 106 12.13 8.72 -11.28
C LYS A 106 10.65 8.99 -11.56
N TYR A 107 10.16 10.13 -11.13
CA TYR A 107 8.81 10.57 -11.51
C TYR A 107 8.83 11.29 -12.86
N ALA A 108 7.73 11.16 -13.60
CA ALA A 108 7.57 11.80 -14.89
C ALA A 108 6.12 12.30 -15.08
N ASP A 109 5.99 13.57 -15.45
CA ASP A 109 4.73 14.27 -15.73
C ASP A 109 4.51 14.53 -17.23
N SER A 110 5.46 14.12 -18.05
CA SER A 110 5.45 14.29 -19.49
C SER A 110 6.24 13.18 -20.18
N TYR A 111 5.95 12.95 -21.45
CA TYR A 111 6.71 12.01 -22.28
C TYR A 111 8.22 12.31 -22.29
N LYS A 112 8.59 13.59 -22.24
CA LYS A 112 10.00 14.00 -22.18
C LYS A 112 10.67 13.57 -20.88
N THR A 113 10.01 13.83 -19.74
CA THR A 113 10.53 13.44 -18.43
C THR A 113 10.51 11.94 -18.22
N LEU A 114 9.56 11.22 -18.86
CA LEU A 114 9.56 9.76 -18.92
C LEU A 114 10.84 9.22 -19.56
N LYS A 115 11.22 9.74 -20.75
CA LYS A 115 12.47 9.32 -21.39
C LYS A 115 13.69 9.50 -20.51
N THR A 116 13.80 10.66 -19.85
CA THR A 116 14.87 10.91 -18.88
C THR A 116 14.82 9.91 -17.71
N GLY A 117 13.62 9.55 -17.23
CA GLY A 117 13.43 8.53 -16.20
C GLY A 117 13.93 7.15 -16.66
N VAL A 118 13.62 6.76 -17.90
CA VAL A 118 14.11 5.50 -18.50
C VAL A 118 15.64 5.48 -18.62
N GLU A 119 16.25 6.59 -19.04
CA GLU A 119 17.72 6.72 -19.09
C GLU A 119 18.37 6.55 -17.71
N ILE A 120 17.75 7.11 -16.66
CA ILE A 120 18.24 7.03 -15.28
C ILE A 120 18.09 5.62 -14.69
N CYS A 121 16.91 5.00 -14.88
CA CYS A 121 16.61 3.67 -14.35
C CYS A 121 17.27 2.55 -15.15
N GLY A 122 17.58 2.82 -16.42
CA GLY A 122 18.06 1.80 -17.37
C GLY A 122 16.93 0.94 -17.94
N MET A 123 17.25 0.12 -18.93
CA MET A 123 16.31 -0.86 -19.48
C MET A 123 16.82 -2.29 -19.19
N PRO A 124 15.93 -3.22 -18.82
CA PRO A 124 14.50 -3.05 -18.66
C PRO A 124 14.11 -2.18 -17.44
N CYS A 125 13.00 -1.45 -17.53
CA CYS A 125 12.40 -0.71 -16.41
C CYS A 125 10.88 -0.82 -16.43
N VAL A 126 10.24 -0.44 -15.34
CA VAL A 126 8.78 -0.52 -15.16
C VAL A 126 8.21 0.89 -15.07
N VAL A 127 7.14 1.15 -15.81
CA VAL A 127 6.35 2.39 -15.70
C VAL A 127 5.02 2.07 -15.04
N LYS A 128 4.64 2.87 -14.05
CA LYS A 128 3.38 2.71 -13.31
C LYS A 128 2.72 4.07 -13.14
N PRO A 129 1.38 4.20 -13.27
CA PRO A 129 0.67 5.38 -12.79
C PRO A 129 0.86 5.55 -11.29
N LEU A 130 0.92 6.78 -10.78
CA LEU A 130 0.98 7.02 -9.33
C LEU A 130 -0.32 6.62 -8.62
N MET A 131 -1.45 6.73 -9.31
CA MET A 131 -2.76 6.32 -8.78
C MET A 131 -3.39 5.28 -9.70
N SER A 132 -3.20 4.02 -9.36
CA SER A 132 -3.85 2.87 -10.01
C SER A 132 -3.88 1.69 -9.03
N SER A 133 -4.77 0.73 -9.26
CA SER A 133 -4.86 -0.51 -8.50
C SER A 133 -4.69 -1.73 -9.41
N SER A 134 -4.28 -2.85 -8.83
CA SER A 134 -4.18 -4.16 -9.52
C SER A 134 -3.36 -4.11 -10.81
N GLY A 135 -2.21 -3.41 -10.79
CA GLY A 135 -1.28 -3.38 -11.93
C GLY A 135 -1.80 -2.66 -13.18
N LYS A 136 -3.00 -2.03 -13.16
CA LYS A 136 -3.54 -1.30 -14.30
C LYS A 136 -2.65 -0.13 -14.69
N GLY A 137 -2.35 0.01 -15.99
CA GLY A 137 -1.45 1.03 -16.51
C GLY A 137 0.04 0.71 -16.32
N GLN A 138 0.39 -0.42 -15.71
CA GLN A 138 1.77 -0.84 -15.55
C GLN A 138 2.30 -1.48 -16.83
N SER A 139 3.53 -1.11 -17.21
CA SER A 139 4.22 -1.67 -18.39
C SER A 139 5.71 -1.87 -18.11
N VAL A 140 6.28 -2.90 -18.70
CA VAL A 140 7.73 -3.10 -18.74
C VAL A 140 8.27 -2.55 -20.06
N ILE A 141 9.21 -1.61 -19.96
CA ILE A 141 9.96 -1.06 -21.10
C ILE A 141 11.23 -1.88 -21.25
N LYS A 142 11.37 -2.59 -22.37
CA LYS A 142 12.55 -3.37 -22.71
C LYS A 142 13.40 -2.71 -23.78
N THR A 143 12.75 -1.90 -24.63
CA THR A 143 13.35 -1.20 -25.77
C THR A 143 12.78 0.22 -25.90
N GLU A 144 13.48 1.09 -26.61
CA GLU A 144 12.99 2.47 -26.86
C GLU A 144 11.60 2.51 -27.52
N SER A 145 11.28 1.52 -28.35
CA SER A 145 9.97 1.44 -29.03
C SER A 145 8.80 1.16 -28.07
N ASP A 146 9.08 0.74 -26.84
CA ASP A 146 8.06 0.47 -25.82
C ASP A 146 7.66 1.73 -25.06
N ILE A 147 8.51 2.78 -25.06
CA ILE A 147 8.33 3.97 -24.21
C ILE A 147 7.01 4.68 -24.50
N GLU A 148 6.68 4.91 -25.76
CA GLU A 148 5.46 5.62 -26.14
C GLU A 148 4.20 4.84 -25.77
N LYS A 149 4.23 3.53 -26.00
CA LYS A 149 3.11 2.64 -25.62
C LYS A 149 2.91 2.60 -24.11
N ALA A 150 4.01 2.51 -23.35
CA ALA A 150 3.97 2.50 -21.91
C ALA A 150 3.43 3.82 -21.34
N TRP A 151 3.83 4.96 -21.91
CA TRP A 151 3.31 6.27 -21.54
C TRP A 151 1.80 6.35 -21.77
N ASN A 152 1.34 6.06 -22.99
CA ASN A 152 -0.06 6.16 -23.35
C ASN A 152 -0.93 5.25 -22.47
N TYR A 153 -0.49 4.01 -22.23
CA TYR A 153 -1.21 3.07 -21.39
C TYR A 153 -1.25 3.52 -19.91
N ALA A 154 -0.15 4.06 -19.40
CA ALA A 154 -0.12 4.57 -18.02
C ALA A 154 -1.04 5.77 -17.84
N ILE A 155 -1.08 6.71 -18.80
CA ILE A 155 -1.96 7.88 -18.74
C ILE A 155 -3.43 7.49 -18.90
N GLU A 156 -3.76 6.56 -19.79
CA GLU A 156 -5.13 6.06 -19.97
C GLU A 156 -5.70 5.40 -18.71
N CYS A 157 -4.85 4.70 -17.96
CA CYS A 157 -5.23 4.00 -16.73
C CYS A 157 -5.06 4.83 -15.44
N SER A 158 -4.51 6.04 -15.53
CA SER A 158 -4.38 6.94 -14.38
C SER A 158 -5.75 7.34 -13.84
N ARG A 159 -5.85 7.42 -12.50
CA ARG A 159 -7.04 7.90 -11.81
C ARG A 159 -6.78 9.31 -11.26
N GLY A 160 -7.81 10.18 -11.34
CA GLY A 160 -7.73 11.56 -10.87
C GLY A 160 -7.11 12.53 -11.88
N ASP A 161 -6.88 13.77 -11.44
CA ASP A 161 -6.43 14.88 -12.30
C ASP A 161 -4.91 14.96 -12.45
N VAL A 162 -4.17 14.09 -11.76
CA VAL A 162 -2.69 14.09 -11.76
C VAL A 162 -2.17 13.07 -12.75
N MET A 163 -1.65 13.56 -13.88
CA MET A 163 -1.01 12.75 -14.90
C MET A 163 0.50 12.58 -14.61
N GLU A 164 0.82 11.94 -13.51
CA GLU A 164 2.20 11.64 -13.13
C GLU A 164 2.40 10.11 -13.06
N VAL A 165 3.53 9.64 -13.56
CA VAL A 165 3.93 8.23 -13.51
C VAL A 165 5.25 8.09 -12.76
N ILE A 166 5.51 6.90 -12.24
CA ILE A 166 6.82 6.50 -11.74
C ILE A 166 7.48 5.54 -12.72
N VAL A 167 8.75 5.79 -13.01
CA VAL A 167 9.65 4.85 -13.71
C VAL A 167 10.51 4.20 -12.66
N GLU A 168 10.56 2.88 -12.63
CA GLU A 168 11.33 2.11 -11.67
C GLU A 168 12.28 1.14 -12.39
N GLU A 169 13.48 0.97 -11.84
CA GLU A 169 14.41 -0.09 -12.23
C GLU A 169 13.68 -1.45 -12.17
N PHE A 170 13.86 -2.29 -13.18
CA PHE A 170 13.35 -3.65 -13.15
C PHE A 170 14.25 -4.50 -12.25
N ILE A 171 13.73 -4.90 -11.10
CA ILE A 171 14.45 -5.77 -10.16
C ILE A 171 14.35 -7.20 -10.65
N GLU A 172 15.50 -7.82 -10.93
CA GLU A 172 15.59 -9.26 -11.11
C GLU A 172 15.56 -9.93 -9.74
N PHE A 173 14.45 -10.58 -9.43
CA PHE A 173 14.25 -11.27 -8.15
C PHE A 173 14.03 -12.78 -8.37
N ASP A 174 14.36 -13.56 -7.35
CA ASP A 174 14.13 -14.99 -7.34
C ASP A 174 12.70 -15.30 -6.87
N TYR A 175 12.17 -14.51 -5.92
CA TYR A 175 10.80 -14.62 -5.39
C TYR A 175 10.37 -13.33 -4.68
N GLU A 176 9.06 -13.21 -4.50
CA GLU A 176 8.42 -12.13 -3.75
C GLU A 176 7.89 -12.65 -2.41
N ILE A 177 7.89 -11.80 -1.40
CA ILE A 177 7.26 -12.08 -0.11
C ILE A 177 6.40 -10.92 0.36
N THR A 178 5.34 -11.26 1.10
CA THR A 178 4.65 -10.35 2.01
C THR A 178 5.03 -10.69 3.43
N LEU A 179 5.52 -9.72 4.18
CA LEU A 179 5.81 -9.85 5.60
C LEU A 179 4.72 -9.14 6.41
N LEU A 180 3.80 -9.91 6.98
CA LEU A 180 2.82 -9.35 7.91
C LEU A 180 3.55 -8.89 9.18
N THR A 181 3.48 -7.60 9.39
CA THR A 181 4.17 -6.88 10.46
C THR A 181 3.15 -6.26 11.40
N LEU A 182 3.31 -6.41 12.70
CA LEU A 182 2.43 -5.85 13.71
C LEU A 182 3.20 -4.86 14.56
N THR A 183 2.73 -3.62 14.60
CA THR A 183 3.23 -2.61 15.55
C THR A 183 2.26 -2.52 16.73
N GLN A 184 2.79 -2.59 17.93
CA GLN A 184 2.03 -2.52 19.17
C GLN A 184 2.04 -1.10 19.75
N ASP A 185 1.07 -0.77 20.60
CA ASP A 185 0.99 0.56 21.24
C ASP A 185 2.25 0.88 22.11
N ASN A 186 2.96 -0.14 22.58
CA ASN A 186 4.22 0.02 23.32
C ASN A 186 5.46 0.23 22.41
N GLY A 187 5.26 0.31 21.07
CA GLY A 187 6.32 0.49 20.09
C GLY A 187 7.04 -0.78 19.66
N ASN A 188 6.70 -1.95 20.23
CA ASN A 188 7.29 -3.22 19.79
C ASN A 188 6.72 -3.65 18.45
N THR A 189 7.58 -4.24 17.62
CA THR A 189 7.21 -4.81 16.34
C THR A 189 7.29 -6.34 16.40
N LEU A 190 6.24 -7.00 15.92
CA LEU A 190 6.16 -8.46 15.79
C LEU A 190 6.03 -8.80 14.30
N PHE A 191 6.55 -9.95 13.92
CA PHE A 191 6.50 -10.44 12.54
C PHE A 191 5.86 -11.81 12.47
N CYS A 192 4.94 -11.98 11.53
CA CYS A 192 4.47 -13.31 11.14
C CYS A 192 5.53 -14.01 10.28
N PRO A 193 5.48 -15.34 10.15
CA PRO A 193 6.29 -16.01 9.15
C PRO A 193 6.06 -15.42 7.76
N PRO A 194 7.11 -15.27 6.91
CA PRO A 194 6.96 -14.67 5.60
C PRO A 194 6.00 -15.46 4.70
N ILE A 195 5.21 -14.75 3.94
CA ILE A 195 4.28 -15.32 2.95
C ILE A 195 4.94 -15.18 1.57
N GLY A 196 5.19 -16.30 0.90
CA GLY A 196 5.54 -16.30 -0.51
C GLY A 196 4.29 -16.16 -1.35
N HIS A 197 4.36 -15.45 -2.45
CA HIS A 197 3.23 -15.32 -3.37
C HIS A 197 3.69 -15.30 -4.82
N ARG A 198 2.76 -15.59 -5.70
CA ARG A 198 2.95 -15.48 -7.14
C ARG A 198 1.87 -14.57 -7.72
N GLN A 199 2.30 -13.65 -8.53
CA GLN A 199 1.43 -12.75 -9.29
C GLN A 199 1.65 -12.98 -10.80
N GLU A 200 0.59 -12.83 -11.58
CA GLU A 200 0.66 -12.81 -13.03
C GLU A 200 0.02 -11.52 -13.54
N ARG A 201 0.80 -10.71 -14.27
CA ARG A 201 0.38 -9.40 -14.80
C ARG A 201 -0.16 -8.43 -13.73
N GLY A 202 0.32 -8.55 -12.48
CA GLY A 202 -0.13 -7.77 -11.33
C GLY A 202 -1.37 -8.34 -10.62
N ASP A 203 -1.91 -9.48 -11.07
CA ASP A 203 -3.01 -10.17 -10.44
C ASP A 203 -2.49 -11.30 -9.54
N TYR A 204 -2.96 -11.34 -8.30
CA TYR A 204 -2.69 -12.40 -7.34
C TYR A 204 -3.16 -13.76 -7.88
N GLN A 205 -2.33 -14.78 -7.75
CA GLN A 205 -2.62 -16.15 -8.17
C GLN A 205 -2.65 -17.10 -6.98
N GLU A 206 -1.57 -17.14 -6.20
CA GLU A 206 -1.45 -18.04 -5.06
C GLU A 206 -0.48 -17.49 -4.02
N SER A 207 -0.65 -17.91 -2.77
CA SER A 207 0.27 -17.65 -1.68
C SER A 207 0.48 -18.90 -0.82
N TRP A 208 1.61 -18.96 -0.14
CA TRP A 208 1.95 -20.03 0.80
C TRP A 208 2.74 -19.50 1.99
N GLN A 209 2.52 -20.08 3.16
CA GLN A 209 3.18 -19.72 4.41
C GLN A 209 3.57 -20.97 5.20
N PRO A 210 4.80 -21.05 5.73
CA PRO A 210 5.86 -20.06 5.62
C PRO A 210 6.63 -20.17 4.30
N MET A 211 7.09 -19.02 3.77
CA MET A 211 8.07 -19.02 2.68
C MET A 211 9.44 -19.37 3.24
N LYS A 212 10.12 -20.33 2.59
CA LYS A 212 11.50 -20.66 2.94
C LYS A 212 12.44 -19.61 2.35
N MET A 213 13.25 -19.00 3.20
CA MET A 213 14.26 -18.03 2.81
C MET A 213 15.48 -18.13 3.72
N THR A 214 16.58 -17.47 3.36
CA THR A 214 17.75 -17.40 4.23
C THR A 214 17.47 -16.55 5.47
N GLU A 215 18.09 -16.87 6.59
CA GLU A 215 17.98 -16.09 7.82
C GLU A 215 18.44 -14.64 7.59
N ALA A 216 19.51 -14.43 6.82
CA ALA A 216 20.01 -13.10 6.49
C ALA A 216 18.97 -12.26 5.75
N SER A 217 18.32 -12.81 4.71
CA SER A 217 17.28 -12.10 3.97
C SER A 217 16.03 -11.84 4.82
N LEU A 218 15.68 -12.77 5.72
CA LEU A 218 14.56 -12.57 6.65
C LEU A 218 14.83 -11.42 7.61
N LEU A 219 16.00 -11.39 8.22
CA LEU A 219 16.41 -10.34 9.14
C LEU A 219 16.48 -8.97 8.45
N GLU A 220 16.98 -8.92 7.21
CA GLU A 220 17.01 -7.70 6.40
C GLU A 220 15.59 -7.19 6.09
N ALA A 221 14.67 -8.07 5.69
CA ALA A 221 13.27 -7.71 5.45
C ALA A 221 12.56 -7.21 6.72
N GLN A 222 12.80 -7.88 7.87
CA GLN A 222 12.26 -7.47 9.17
C GLN A 222 12.79 -6.10 9.62
N ASP A 223 14.09 -5.84 9.46
CA ASP A 223 14.68 -4.52 9.77
C ASP A 223 14.09 -3.41 8.91
N MET A 224 13.93 -3.65 7.60
CA MET A 224 13.29 -2.68 6.71
C MET A 224 11.82 -2.44 7.09
N ALA A 225 11.05 -3.50 7.36
CA ALA A 225 9.65 -3.40 7.75
C ALA A 225 9.49 -2.63 9.07
N ASP A 226 10.32 -2.93 10.09
CA ASP A 226 10.32 -2.24 11.36
C ASP A 226 10.58 -0.74 11.19
N LYS A 227 11.60 -0.39 10.41
CA LYS A 227 11.96 1.02 10.15
C LYS A 227 10.84 1.80 9.46
N VAL A 228 10.25 1.23 8.40
CA VAL A 228 9.21 1.92 7.62
C VAL A 228 7.91 2.05 8.44
N THR A 229 7.47 1.00 9.13
CA THR A 229 6.26 1.04 9.95
C THR A 229 6.41 1.99 11.14
N LYS A 230 7.57 2.06 11.77
CA LYS A 230 7.86 3.05 12.83
C LYS A 230 7.85 4.49 12.31
N ALA A 231 8.37 4.74 11.11
CA ALA A 231 8.34 6.06 10.50
C ALA A 231 6.91 6.53 10.15
N LEU A 232 6.02 5.60 9.80
CA LEU A 232 4.59 5.87 9.59
C LEU A 232 3.87 6.14 10.91
N GLY A 233 4.29 5.47 11.98
CA GLY A 233 3.69 5.59 13.31
C GLY A 233 2.34 4.89 13.44
N GLY A 234 1.87 4.81 14.68
CA GLY A 234 0.64 4.12 15.05
C GLY A 234 0.83 2.62 15.31
N SER A 235 -0.21 2.00 15.83
CA SER A 235 -0.28 0.56 16.07
C SER A 235 -1.23 -0.09 15.07
N GLY A 236 -0.89 -1.27 14.60
CA GLY A 236 -1.72 -1.96 13.62
C GLY A 236 -1.01 -3.11 12.93
N ILE A 237 -1.68 -3.64 11.91
CA ILE A 237 -1.14 -4.68 11.06
C ILE A 237 -0.77 -4.09 9.69
N TRP A 238 0.36 -4.53 9.15
CA TRP A 238 0.91 -4.05 7.90
C TRP A 238 1.27 -5.23 7.00
N GLY A 239 0.90 -5.14 5.74
CA GLY A 239 1.42 -5.99 4.69
C GLY A 239 2.60 -5.29 4.02
N VAL A 240 3.83 -5.77 4.25
CA VAL A 240 5.04 -5.20 3.66
C VAL A 240 5.58 -6.15 2.60
N GLU A 241 5.70 -5.68 1.37
CA GLU A 241 6.15 -6.49 0.24
C GLU A 241 7.61 -6.25 -0.09
N PHE A 242 8.30 -7.35 -0.41
CA PHE A 242 9.71 -7.34 -0.75
C PHE A 242 10.00 -8.21 -1.97
N PHE A 243 10.91 -7.75 -2.81
CA PHE A 243 11.59 -8.57 -3.79
C PHE A 243 12.87 -9.15 -3.18
N ILE A 244 13.06 -10.44 -3.32
CA ILE A 244 14.24 -11.17 -2.83
C ILE A 244 15.02 -11.70 -4.02
N GLY A 245 16.25 -11.25 -4.18
CA GLY A 245 17.10 -11.66 -5.29
C GLY A 245 18.56 -11.74 -4.90
N LYS A 246 19.41 -12.02 -5.86
CA LYS A 246 20.87 -12.19 -5.66
C LYS A 246 21.55 -10.94 -5.08
N ASN A 247 20.98 -9.77 -5.31
CA ASN A 247 21.51 -8.49 -4.84
C ASN A 247 20.94 -8.07 -3.48
N GLY A 248 20.22 -8.95 -2.77
CA GLY A 248 19.62 -8.71 -1.46
C GLY A 248 18.12 -8.46 -1.51
N VAL A 249 17.62 -7.82 -0.46
CA VAL A 249 16.20 -7.51 -0.26
C VAL A 249 15.90 -6.11 -0.76
N TYR A 250 14.79 -5.94 -1.45
CA TYR A 250 14.29 -4.64 -1.91
C TYR A 250 12.87 -4.41 -1.41
N PHE A 251 12.64 -3.29 -0.75
CA PHE A 251 11.30 -2.86 -0.39
C PHE A 251 10.51 -2.53 -1.66
N SER A 252 9.35 -3.14 -1.80
CA SER A 252 8.44 -2.94 -2.93
C SER A 252 7.28 -2.03 -2.58
N GLU A 253 6.42 -2.46 -1.66
CA GLU A 253 5.18 -1.78 -1.30
C GLU A 253 4.84 -2.00 0.18
N LEU A 254 3.95 -1.16 0.72
CA LEU A 254 3.40 -1.33 2.06
C LEU A 254 1.92 -0.94 2.06
N SER A 255 1.09 -1.81 2.63
CA SER A 255 -0.31 -1.56 2.90
C SER A 255 -0.55 -1.44 4.42
N PRO A 256 -1.46 -0.55 4.89
CA PRO A 256 -1.79 -0.38 6.31
C PRO A 256 -2.82 -1.42 6.76
N ARG A 257 -2.78 -2.59 6.17
CA ARG A 257 -3.67 -3.74 6.34
C ARG A 257 -2.92 -5.02 5.92
N PRO A 258 -3.45 -6.23 6.24
CA PRO A 258 -2.96 -7.44 5.58
C PRO A 258 -3.15 -7.27 4.06
N HIS A 259 -2.14 -7.44 3.28
CA HIS A 259 -2.24 -7.36 1.82
C HIS A 259 -3.19 -8.46 1.27
N ASP A 260 -3.45 -8.48 -0.05
CA ASP A 260 -4.29 -9.54 -0.68
C ASP A 260 -3.74 -10.95 -0.47
N THR A 261 -2.48 -11.04 -0.04
CA THR A 261 -1.75 -12.28 0.25
C THR A 261 -1.81 -12.71 1.71
N GLY A 262 -2.31 -11.84 2.61
CA GLY A 262 -2.29 -12.04 4.07
C GLY A 262 -3.57 -12.54 4.71
#